data_c438abe6ae4d3a0c143ea160fa5eddcf
#
_entry.id   c438abe6ae4d3a0c143ea160fa5eddcf
#
_cell.length_a   1.000
_cell.length_b   1.000
_cell.length_c   1.000
_cell.angle_alpha   90.00
_cell.angle_beta   90.00
_cell.angle_gamma   90.00
#
_symmetry.space_group_name_H-M   'P 1'
#
loop_
_entity.id
_entity.type
_entity.pdbx_description
1 polymer ?
#
loop_
_entity_poly.entity_id
_entity_poly.type
_entity_poly.pdbx_seq_one_letter_code
_entity_poly.pdbx_strand_id
1 'polypeptide(L)'
;MLRVLSPVVSIIVPQIRFFATAGKAMKQTAGHACYSPMQSINCVRNTARSAFDETFEVVANLNIDPKKTNQVVRGMLVLPHGNGKAPRVAAFADGKYAEDAKEAGAALVGLDDLISEVKNGSIHFDVAVTAPRYVPRLAPIARILGPKKLMPSARNGTVNSDLGQAVRDALRGNMEIKPDKMAAVHAGLGKMSFSDTQLLDNLKEFVIQLSVIKPPTVKNFIKSVYVCS
;
A
#
# COMPACT_ATOMS: atom_id res chain seq x y z
N MET A 1 14.20 -39.22 -1.09
CA MET A 1 15.07 -38.95 -2.25
C MET A 1 14.63 -37.74 -2.98
N LEU A 2 15.62 -36.86 -3.29
CA LEU A 2 15.58 -35.64 -4.10
C LEU A 2 14.87 -34.40 -3.51
N ARG A 3 15.71 -33.65 -2.84
CA ARG A 3 15.63 -32.20 -2.64
C ARG A 3 15.54 -31.47 -3.97
N VAL A 4 14.55 -30.62 -4.14
CA VAL A 4 14.64 -29.53 -5.10
C VAL A 4 14.74 -28.22 -4.30
N LEU A 5 15.97 -27.83 -4.06
CA LEU A 5 16.35 -26.49 -3.68
C LEU A 5 16.16 -25.60 -4.92
N SER A 6 15.18 -24.72 -4.93
CA SER A 6 15.16 -23.66 -5.94
C SER A 6 16.09 -22.52 -5.52
N PRO A 7 17.12 -22.20 -6.30
CA PRO A 7 18.16 -21.23 -5.93
C PRO A 7 17.82 -19.79 -6.33
N VAL A 8 16.54 -19.39 -6.39
CA VAL A 8 16.17 -18.09 -6.97
C VAL A 8 16.04 -16.97 -5.92
N VAL A 9 16.03 -17.30 -4.63
CA VAL A 9 15.85 -16.26 -3.57
C VAL A 9 17.17 -15.69 -3.05
N SER A 10 18.32 -16.25 -3.44
CA SER A 10 19.61 -15.91 -2.85
C SER A 10 20.38 -14.76 -3.54
N ILE A 11 19.88 -14.18 -4.63
CA ILE A 11 20.72 -13.30 -5.48
C ILE A 11 20.35 -11.79 -5.43
N ILE A 12 19.25 -11.36 -4.79
CA ILE A 12 18.77 -9.99 -5.00
C ILE A 12 18.65 -9.12 -3.74
N VAL A 13 19.10 -9.55 -2.58
CA VAL A 13 19.06 -8.68 -1.41
C VAL A 13 20.48 -8.29 -0.96
N PRO A 14 21.12 -7.27 -1.61
CA PRO A 14 22.33 -6.71 -1.07
C PRO A 14 21.99 -5.94 0.21
N GLN A 15 22.29 -6.53 1.36
CA GLN A 15 22.36 -5.89 2.68
C GLN A 15 21.35 -4.73 2.90
N ILE A 16 20.06 -5.01 2.86
CA ILE A 16 19.05 -4.06 3.34
C ILE A 16 19.21 -3.99 4.85
N ARG A 17 19.58 -2.81 5.35
CA ARG A 17 19.70 -2.57 6.78
C ARG A 17 18.33 -2.23 7.33
N PHE A 18 17.76 -3.11 8.14
CA PHE A 18 16.53 -2.87 8.87
C PHE A 18 16.83 -2.18 10.20
N PHE A 19 16.11 -1.10 10.49
CA PHE A 19 16.19 -0.38 11.74
C PHE A 19 14.82 -0.43 12.43
N ALA A 20 14.78 -0.85 13.68
CA ALA A 20 13.58 -0.77 14.50
C ALA A 20 13.69 0.44 15.41
N THR A 21 12.69 1.32 15.38
CA THR A 21 12.58 2.45 16.31
C THR A 21 11.75 2.01 17.50
N ALA A 22 12.41 1.77 18.63
CA ALA A 22 11.75 1.61 19.92
C ALA A 22 11.33 2.98 20.46
N GLY A 23 10.08 3.09 20.89
CA GLY A 23 9.58 4.29 21.55
C GLY A 23 10.42 4.66 22.77
N LYS A 24 10.63 5.92 22.96
CA LYS A 24 11.26 6.78 24.01
C LYS A 24 11.84 6.14 25.29
N ALA A 25 12.59 5.07 25.28
CA ALA A 25 13.21 4.54 26.50
C ALA A 25 14.55 3.84 26.30
N MET A 26 15.42 4.34 25.41
CA MET A 26 16.83 4.01 25.49
C MET A 26 17.66 5.12 24.83
N LYS A 27 18.22 6.00 25.67
CA LYS A 27 19.42 6.74 25.29
C LYS A 27 20.56 5.72 25.17
N GLN A 28 20.73 5.18 23.98
CA GLN A 28 21.97 4.52 23.62
C GLN A 28 22.55 5.23 22.41
N THR A 29 23.76 5.68 22.64
CA THR A 29 24.68 6.33 21.73
C THR A 29 24.75 5.64 20.37
N ALA A 30 24.45 6.41 19.32
CA ALA A 30 25.05 6.43 17.98
C ALA A 30 25.57 5.11 17.36
N GLY A 31 24.78 4.06 17.37
CA GLY A 31 25.00 2.91 16.50
C GLY A 31 23.65 2.36 16.09
N HIS A 32 23.22 2.65 14.86
CA HIS A 32 21.98 2.05 14.35
C HIS A 32 22.16 0.53 14.30
N ALA A 33 21.55 -0.19 15.24
CA ALA A 33 21.56 -1.64 15.25
C ALA A 33 20.77 -2.17 14.03
N CYS A 34 21.39 -3.04 13.26
CA CYS A 34 20.73 -3.71 12.15
C CYS A 34 20.16 -5.04 12.65
N TYR A 35 18.90 -5.26 12.42
CA TYR A 35 18.17 -6.47 12.80
C TYR A 35 17.83 -7.29 11.56
N SER A 36 17.69 -8.60 11.72
CA SER A 36 17.02 -9.41 10.69
C SER A 36 15.53 -9.05 10.62
N PRO A 37 14.85 -9.28 9.49
CA PRO A 37 13.42 -8.95 9.36
C PRO A 37 12.55 -9.53 10.47
N MET A 38 12.79 -10.79 10.85
CA MET A 38 12.06 -11.45 11.94
C MET A 38 12.37 -10.84 13.31
N GLN A 39 13.65 -10.52 13.58
CA GLN A 39 14.04 -9.86 14.83
C GLN A 39 13.44 -8.46 14.93
N SER A 40 13.34 -7.73 13.81
CA SER A 40 12.73 -6.41 13.79
C SER A 40 11.23 -6.44 14.10
N ILE A 41 10.49 -7.43 13.58
CA ILE A 41 9.07 -7.65 13.91
C ILE A 41 8.91 -7.93 15.41
N ASN A 42 9.70 -8.87 15.94
CA ASN A 42 9.67 -9.21 17.38
C ASN A 42 10.03 -8.01 18.26
N CYS A 43 11.00 -7.21 17.85
CA CYS A 43 11.42 -6.01 18.59
C CYS A 43 10.27 -4.99 18.66
N VAL A 44 9.61 -4.71 17.52
CA VAL A 44 8.46 -3.80 17.48
C VAL A 44 7.32 -4.34 18.33
N ARG A 45 6.99 -5.64 18.25
CA ARG A 45 5.93 -6.27 19.04
C ARG A 45 6.19 -6.18 20.54
N ASN A 46 7.43 -6.38 20.97
CA ASN A 46 7.81 -6.27 22.39
C ASN A 46 7.79 -4.83 22.91
N THR A 47 7.87 -3.85 22.02
CA THR A 47 7.81 -2.42 22.37
C THR A 47 6.42 -1.82 22.27
N ALA A 48 5.50 -2.49 21.58
CA ALA A 48 4.09 -2.10 21.49
C ALA A 48 3.44 -2.12 22.89
N ARG A 49 2.90 -0.97 23.32
CA ARG A 49 2.32 -0.79 24.68
C ARG A 49 0.93 -0.17 24.65
N SER A 50 0.42 0.12 23.50
CA SER A 50 -0.91 0.77 23.36
C SER A 50 -2.03 -0.19 23.72
N ALA A 51 -3.14 0.35 24.23
CA ALA A 51 -4.34 -0.43 24.55
C ALA A 51 -5.15 -0.84 23.31
N PHE A 52 -4.81 -0.32 22.13
CA PHE A 52 -5.44 -0.64 20.86
C PHE A 52 -4.48 -1.45 19.96
N ASP A 53 -5.04 -2.12 18.95
CA ASP A 53 -4.25 -2.87 17.99
C ASP A 53 -3.47 -1.92 17.05
N GLU A 54 -2.17 -1.77 17.33
CA GLU A 54 -1.27 -0.88 16.60
C GLU A 54 -1.08 -1.37 15.16
N THR A 55 -0.70 -0.45 14.28
CA THR A 55 -0.42 -0.79 12.88
C THR A 55 1.09 -0.95 12.70
N PHE A 56 1.51 -2.10 12.16
CA PHE A 56 2.90 -2.32 11.76
C PHE A 56 3.20 -1.50 10.51
N GLU A 57 4.05 -0.50 10.66
CA GLU A 57 4.41 0.44 9.60
C GLU A 57 5.85 0.26 9.17
N VAL A 58 6.08 0.52 7.90
CA VAL A 58 7.41 0.47 7.28
C VAL A 58 7.72 1.78 6.58
N VAL A 59 8.93 2.26 6.79
CA VAL A 59 9.47 3.42 6.10
C VAL A 59 10.72 3.02 5.33
N ALA A 60 10.67 3.13 4.02
CA ALA A 60 11.81 2.88 3.15
C ALA A 60 12.39 4.20 2.64
N ASN A 61 13.62 4.50 3.03
CA ASN A 61 14.36 5.63 2.47
C ASN A 61 14.97 5.22 1.14
N LEU A 62 14.62 5.95 0.09
CA LEU A 62 15.09 5.72 -1.25
C LEU A 62 16.25 6.65 -1.60
N ASN A 63 17.13 6.21 -2.48
CA ASN A 63 18.23 7.01 -2.99
C ASN A 63 17.84 7.68 -4.32
N ILE A 64 16.77 8.47 -4.28
CA ILE A 64 16.23 9.20 -5.43
C ILE A 64 16.16 10.69 -5.14
N ASP A 65 16.13 11.48 -6.18
CA ASP A 65 15.83 12.92 -6.09
C ASP A 65 14.38 13.15 -6.55
N PRO A 66 13.44 13.45 -5.62
CA PRO A 66 12.01 13.62 -5.96
C PRO A 66 11.74 14.79 -6.92
N LYS A 67 12.70 15.70 -7.10
CA LYS A 67 12.58 16.85 -8.00
C LYS A 67 12.86 16.49 -9.45
N LYS A 68 13.57 15.37 -9.70
CA LYS A 68 13.91 14.95 -11.05
C LYS A 68 12.79 14.10 -11.65
N THR A 69 12.28 14.52 -12.79
CA THR A 69 11.23 13.80 -13.53
C THR A 69 11.61 12.37 -13.91
N ASN A 70 12.90 12.12 -14.14
CA ASN A 70 13.42 10.78 -14.52
C ASN A 70 13.51 9.81 -13.33
N GLN A 71 13.25 10.26 -12.10
CA GLN A 71 13.32 9.47 -10.87
C GLN A 71 11.97 9.40 -10.15
N VAL A 72 10.89 9.64 -10.87
CA VAL A 72 9.53 9.54 -10.31
C VAL A 72 9.21 8.07 -10.05
N VAL A 73 8.95 7.75 -8.78
CA VAL A 73 8.53 6.43 -8.31
C VAL A 73 7.06 6.51 -7.96
N ARG A 74 6.25 5.72 -8.64
CA ARG A 74 4.83 5.53 -8.31
C ARG A 74 4.42 4.13 -8.72
N GLY A 75 3.68 3.47 -7.87
CA GLY A 75 3.18 2.13 -8.13
C GLY A 75 2.10 1.74 -7.15
N MET A 76 1.61 0.54 -7.32
CA MET A 76 0.66 -0.10 -6.43
C MET A 76 1.37 -1.18 -5.63
N LEU A 77 1.06 -1.24 -4.35
CA LEU A 77 1.42 -2.31 -3.46
C LEU A 77 0.20 -3.19 -3.21
N VAL A 78 0.30 -4.44 -3.57
CA VAL A 78 -0.70 -5.46 -3.28
C VAL A 78 -0.13 -6.35 -2.19
N LEU A 79 -0.73 -6.31 -1.00
CA LEU A 79 -0.28 -7.12 0.12
C LEU A 79 -0.97 -8.50 0.09
N PRO A 80 -0.25 -9.63 0.20
CA PRO A 80 -0.84 -10.96 0.17
C PRO A 80 -1.84 -11.19 1.32
N HIS A 81 -1.56 -10.66 2.50
CA HIS A 81 -2.44 -10.80 3.68
C HIS A 81 -3.26 -9.53 3.97
N GLY A 82 -3.22 -8.53 3.06
CA GLY A 82 -3.85 -7.23 3.28
C GLY A 82 -3.18 -6.41 4.38
N ASN A 83 -3.77 -5.25 4.68
CA ASN A 83 -3.27 -4.32 5.71
C ASN A 83 -4.08 -4.34 7.02
N GLY A 84 -5.03 -5.27 7.17
CA GLY A 84 -5.92 -5.35 8.34
C GLY A 84 -7.00 -4.27 8.39
N LYS A 85 -7.16 -3.48 7.33
CA LYS A 85 -8.27 -2.53 7.16
C LYS A 85 -9.23 -3.10 6.13
N ALA A 86 -10.53 -3.04 6.39
CA ALA A 86 -11.58 -3.35 5.44
C ALA A 86 -12.12 -2.03 4.85
N PRO A 87 -11.58 -1.55 3.73
CA PRO A 87 -12.02 -0.29 3.14
C PRO A 87 -13.43 -0.44 2.58
N ARG A 88 -14.24 0.58 2.75
CA ARG A 88 -15.56 0.65 2.09
C ARG A 88 -15.35 1.05 0.63
N VAL A 89 -15.60 0.12 -0.27
CA VAL A 89 -15.41 0.34 -1.71
C VAL A 89 -16.71 0.83 -2.33
N ALA A 90 -16.64 1.96 -3.05
CA ALA A 90 -17.71 2.46 -3.90
C ALA A 90 -17.39 2.19 -5.38
N ALA A 91 -18.29 1.52 -6.07
CA ALA A 91 -18.19 1.26 -7.51
C ALA A 91 -19.08 2.21 -8.29
N PHE A 92 -18.46 3.09 -9.07
CA PHE A 92 -19.16 3.98 -10.00
C PHE A 92 -19.39 3.23 -11.31
N ALA A 93 -20.53 2.56 -11.40
CA ALA A 93 -20.87 1.74 -12.54
C ALA A 93 -22.39 1.65 -12.73
N ASP A 94 -22.78 1.20 -13.92
CA ASP A 94 -24.16 1.00 -14.32
C ASP A 94 -24.33 -0.32 -15.09
N GLY A 95 -25.55 -0.91 -15.06
CA GLY A 95 -25.87 -2.15 -15.75
C GLY A 95 -25.05 -3.35 -15.26
N LYS A 96 -24.50 -4.14 -16.18
CA LYS A 96 -23.72 -5.36 -15.87
C LYS A 96 -22.52 -5.09 -14.95
N TYR A 97 -21.82 -3.99 -15.15
CA TYR A 97 -20.69 -3.61 -14.31
C TYR A 97 -21.09 -3.36 -12.85
N ALA A 98 -22.32 -2.90 -12.63
CA ALA A 98 -22.87 -2.72 -11.29
C ALA A 98 -23.17 -4.08 -10.63
N GLU A 99 -23.63 -5.06 -11.39
CA GLU A 99 -23.86 -6.43 -10.89
C GLU A 99 -22.54 -7.09 -10.50
N ASP A 100 -21.54 -7.06 -11.41
CA ASP A 100 -20.19 -7.59 -11.16
C ASP A 100 -19.54 -6.96 -9.90
N ALA A 101 -19.73 -5.65 -9.69
CA ALA A 101 -19.22 -4.96 -8.54
C ALA A 101 -19.93 -5.37 -7.22
N LYS A 102 -21.25 -5.60 -7.27
CA LYS A 102 -22.02 -6.10 -6.11
C LYS A 102 -21.61 -7.51 -5.75
N GLU A 103 -21.44 -8.39 -6.73
CA GLU A 103 -20.97 -9.77 -6.50
C GLU A 103 -19.55 -9.80 -5.92
N ALA A 104 -18.71 -8.85 -6.31
CA ALA A 104 -17.35 -8.70 -5.77
C ALA A 104 -17.30 -8.11 -4.36
N GLY A 105 -18.43 -7.63 -3.81
CA GLY A 105 -18.52 -7.13 -2.43
C GLY A 105 -18.36 -5.62 -2.27
N ALA A 106 -18.64 -4.82 -3.30
CA ALA A 106 -18.65 -3.37 -3.18
C ALA A 106 -19.77 -2.90 -2.23
N ALA A 107 -19.43 -2.00 -1.29
CA ALA A 107 -20.37 -1.49 -0.28
C ALA A 107 -21.42 -0.54 -0.89
N LEU A 108 -21.01 0.25 -1.86
CA LEU A 108 -21.87 1.21 -2.57
C LEU A 108 -21.70 0.98 -4.07
N VAL A 109 -22.81 0.85 -4.78
CA VAL A 109 -22.80 0.67 -6.24
C VAL A 109 -23.87 1.55 -6.87
N GLY A 110 -23.46 2.37 -7.81
CA GLY A 110 -24.32 3.29 -8.54
C GLY A 110 -23.50 4.27 -9.36
N LEU A 111 -24.15 5.10 -10.14
CA LEU A 111 -23.48 6.12 -10.93
C LEU A 111 -24.00 7.52 -10.59
N ASP A 112 -25.17 7.89 -11.10
CA ASP A 112 -25.71 9.25 -10.96
C ASP A 112 -26.17 9.55 -9.51
N ASP A 113 -26.66 8.56 -8.80
CA ASP A 113 -27.04 8.65 -7.39
C ASP A 113 -25.81 8.96 -6.53
N LEU A 114 -24.74 8.18 -6.68
CA LEU A 114 -23.48 8.41 -5.94
C LEU A 114 -22.82 9.75 -6.32
N ILE A 115 -22.91 10.16 -7.59
CA ILE A 115 -22.43 11.47 -8.04
C ILE A 115 -23.17 12.59 -7.31
N SER A 116 -24.49 12.44 -7.13
CA SER A 116 -25.33 13.42 -6.46
C SER A 116 -25.02 13.49 -4.95
N GLU A 117 -24.83 12.35 -4.30
CA GLU A 117 -24.42 12.27 -2.90
C GLU A 117 -23.07 12.94 -2.68
N VAL A 118 -22.08 12.67 -3.52
CA VAL A 118 -20.75 13.28 -3.45
C VAL A 118 -20.82 14.79 -3.68
N LYS A 119 -21.65 15.27 -4.59
CA LYS A 119 -21.89 16.73 -4.79
C LYS A 119 -22.46 17.40 -3.54
N ASN A 120 -23.34 16.71 -2.81
CA ASN A 120 -23.91 17.17 -1.57
C ASN A 120 -22.91 17.11 -0.39
N GLY A 121 -21.70 16.60 -0.63
CA GLY A 121 -20.64 16.51 0.38
C GLY A 121 -20.66 15.21 1.21
N SER A 122 -21.62 14.33 0.98
CA SER A 122 -21.72 13.04 1.70
C SER A 122 -20.82 12.01 1.04
N ILE A 123 -19.72 11.64 1.72
CA ILE A 123 -18.77 10.65 1.23
C ILE A 123 -18.67 9.56 2.30
N HIS A 124 -19.19 8.37 1.98
CA HIS A 124 -19.27 7.23 2.90
C HIS A 124 -18.39 6.06 2.46
N PHE A 125 -17.39 6.31 1.62
CA PHE A 125 -16.47 5.31 1.11
C PHE A 125 -15.01 5.75 1.25
N ASP A 126 -14.13 4.75 1.25
CA ASP A 126 -12.68 4.93 1.44
C ASP A 126 -11.92 4.72 0.12
N VAL A 127 -12.49 3.95 -0.82
CA VAL A 127 -11.92 3.70 -2.15
C VAL A 127 -13.02 3.80 -3.19
N ALA A 128 -12.73 4.49 -4.30
CA ALA A 128 -13.62 4.57 -5.45
C ALA A 128 -13.05 3.77 -6.63
N VAL A 129 -13.88 2.92 -7.23
CA VAL A 129 -13.52 2.08 -8.39
C VAL A 129 -14.47 2.38 -9.52
N THR A 130 -13.98 2.38 -10.76
CA THR A 130 -14.80 2.63 -11.95
C THR A 130 -14.26 1.95 -13.20
N ALA A 131 -15.10 1.80 -14.23
CA ALA A 131 -14.62 1.41 -15.56
C ALA A 131 -14.16 2.64 -16.36
N PRO A 132 -13.23 2.47 -17.33
CA PRO A 132 -12.69 3.58 -18.12
C PRO A 132 -13.76 4.44 -18.80
N ARG A 133 -14.86 3.82 -19.22
CA ARG A 133 -15.99 4.48 -19.89
C ARG A 133 -16.74 5.51 -19.02
N TYR A 134 -16.70 5.35 -17.68
CA TYR A 134 -17.40 6.23 -16.75
C TYR A 134 -16.52 7.35 -16.20
N VAL A 135 -15.20 7.31 -16.40
CA VAL A 135 -14.28 8.34 -15.94
C VAL A 135 -14.70 9.76 -16.37
N PRO A 136 -15.15 10.01 -17.63
CA PRO A 136 -15.61 11.33 -18.02
C PRO A 136 -16.83 11.82 -17.22
N ARG A 137 -17.72 10.94 -16.79
CA ARG A 137 -18.90 11.29 -15.98
C ARG A 137 -18.53 11.70 -14.56
N LEU A 138 -17.36 11.29 -14.06
CA LEU A 138 -16.85 11.67 -12.74
C LEU A 138 -16.16 13.05 -12.75
N ALA A 139 -15.94 13.67 -13.91
CA ALA A 139 -15.30 14.97 -14.02
C ALA A 139 -15.93 16.06 -13.12
N PRO A 140 -17.27 16.18 -12.97
CA PRO A 140 -17.87 17.19 -12.10
C PRO A 140 -17.51 17.04 -10.62
N ILE A 141 -17.29 15.81 -10.14
CA ILE A 141 -16.95 15.51 -8.74
C ILE A 141 -15.45 15.39 -8.50
N ALA A 142 -14.64 15.45 -9.55
CA ALA A 142 -13.18 15.36 -9.45
C ALA A 142 -12.58 16.44 -8.54
N ARG A 143 -13.19 17.65 -8.51
CA ARG A 143 -12.77 18.74 -7.62
C ARG A 143 -12.97 18.43 -6.14
N ILE A 144 -13.93 17.56 -5.81
CA ILE A 144 -14.25 17.13 -4.44
C ILE A 144 -13.40 15.91 -4.05
N LEU A 145 -13.33 14.90 -4.95
CA LEU A 145 -12.62 13.66 -4.69
C LEU A 145 -11.09 13.79 -4.80
N GLY A 146 -10.58 14.70 -5.66
CA GLY A 146 -9.15 14.92 -5.90
C GLY A 146 -8.37 15.25 -4.64
N PRO A 147 -8.71 16.31 -3.88
CA PRO A 147 -8.03 16.68 -2.64
C PRO A 147 -8.06 15.57 -1.57
N LYS A 148 -9.15 14.79 -1.55
CA LYS A 148 -9.32 13.66 -0.62
C LYS A 148 -8.59 12.39 -1.09
N LYS A 149 -7.93 12.39 -2.26
CA LYS A 149 -7.25 11.24 -2.89
C LYS A 149 -8.18 10.06 -3.20
N LEU A 150 -9.48 10.32 -3.33
CA LEU A 150 -10.51 9.31 -3.62
C LEU A 150 -10.85 9.21 -5.12
N MET A 151 -10.26 10.06 -5.97
CA MET A 151 -10.51 10.02 -7.41
C MET A 151 -9.94 8.76 -8.03
N PRO A 152 -10.75 7.94 -8.74
CA PRO A 152 -10.26 6.77 -9.45
C PRO A 152 -9.19 7.12 -10.48
N SER A 153 -8.16 6.29 -10.55
CA SER A 153 -7.03 6.47 -11.46
C SER A 153 -6.56 5.12 -12.00
N ALA A 154 -6.24 5.07 -13.29
CA ALA A 154 -5.67 3.89 -13.90
C ALA A 154 -4.31 3.52 -13.29
N ARG A 155 -3.56 4.51 -12.79
CA ARG A 155 -2.27 4.28 -12.12
C ARG A 155 -2.42 3.56 -10.78
N ASN A 156 -3.54 3.78 -10.09
CA ASN A 156 -3.85 3.16 -8.80
C ASN A 156 -4.66 1.87 -8.96
N GLY A 157 -4.79 1.33 -10.20
CA GLY A 157 -5.55 0.13 -10.47
C GLY A 157 -7.06 0.23 -10.20
N THR A 158 -7.56 1.43 -9.81
CA THR A 158 -8.96 1.67 -9.48
C THR A 158 -9.83 1.98 -10.70
N VAL A 159 -9.22 2.08 -11.89
CA VAL A 159 -9.91 2.14 -13.18
C VAL A 159 -9.51 0.91 -13.96
N ASN A 160 -10.44 -0.04 -14.10
CA ASN A 160 -10.21 -1.30 -14.81
C ASN A 160 -11.44 -1.64 -15.67
N SER A 161 -11.22 -2.40 -16.74
CA SER A 161 -12.31 -2.95 -17.56
C SER A 161 -13.08 -4.04 -16.82
N ASP A 162 -12.39 -4.82 -15.97
CA ASP A 162 -12.98 -5.79 -15.05
C ASP A 162 -13.16 -5.14 -13.68
N LEU A 163 -14.39 -4.70 -13.40
CA LEU A 163 -14.74 -4.07 -12.13
C LEU A 163 -14.75 -5.06 -10.96
N GLY A 164 -15.15 -6.30 -11.20
CA GLY A 164 -15.14 -7.32 -10.16
C GLY A 164 -13.73 -7.56 -9.63
N GLN A 165 -12.74 -7.66 -10.52
CA GLN A 165 -11.35 -7.78 -10.11
C GLN A 165 -10.85 -6.54 -9.37
N ALA A 166 -11.13 -5.35 -9.90
CA ALA A 166 -10.71 -4.10 -9.27
C ALA A 166 -11.30 -3.89 -7.86
N VAL A 167 -12.56 -4.31 -7.64
CA VAL A 167 -13.19 -4.29 -6.30
C VAL A 167 -12.52 -5.29 -5.37
N ARG A 168 -12.27 -6.53 -5.80
CA ARG A 168 -11.55 -7.53 -4.98
C ARG A 168 -10.17 -7.06 -4.59
N ASP A 169 -9.44 -6.45 -5.51
CA ASP A 169 -8.11 -5.91 -5.24
C ASP A 169 -8.18 -4.72 -4.27
N ALA A 170 -9.17 -3.83 -4.44
CA ALA A 170 -9.40 -2.72 -3.52
C ALA A 170 -9.75 -3.20 -2.09
N LEU A 171 -10.57 -4.25 -1.97
CA LEU A 171 -10.92 -4.86 -0.66
C LEU A 171 -9.72 -5.50 0.03
N ARG A 172 -8.75 -6.03 -0.71
CA ARG A 172 -7.48 -6.52 -0.16
C ARG A 172 -6.59 -5.42 0.43
N GLY A 173 -6.95 -4.17 0.22
CA GLY A 173 -6.23 -3.03 0.79
C GLY A 173 -5.02 -2.63 -0.04
N ASN A 174 -5.18 -2.51 -1.34
CA ASN A 174 -4.15 -1.98 -2.23
C ASN A 174 -3.73 -0.57 -1.78
N MET A 175 -2.43 -0.34 -1.74
CA MET A 175 -1.84 0.93 -1.34
C MET A 175 -1.06 1.58 -2.48
N GLU A 176 -1.15 2.91 -2.59
CA GLU A 176 -0.30 3.66 -3.51
C GLU A 176 1.11 3.83 -2.90
N ILE A 177 2.12 3.36 -3.60
CA ILE A 177 3.52 3.67 -3.30
C ILE A 177 3.84 5.05 -3.90
N LYS A 178 4.08 6.02 -3.03
CA LYS A 178 4.46 7.37 -3.41
C LYS A 178 5.53 7.88 -2.45
N PRO A 179 6.72 8.24 -2.94
CA PRO A 179 7.74 8.85 -2.10
C PRO A 179 7.33 10.25 -1.66
N ASP A 180 7.73 10.61 -0.44
CA ASP A 180 7.62 11.95 0.10
C ASP A 180 8.71 12.89 -0.46
N LYS A 181 8.69 14.15 -0.07
CA LYS A 181 9.70 15.17 -0.42
C LYS A 181 11.12 14.79 0.02
N MET A 182 11.23 13.95 1.04
CA MET A 182 12.49 13.41 1.57
C MET A 182 12.92 12.09 0.91
N ALA A 183 12.25 11.68 -0.18
CA ALA A 183 12.47 10.39 -0.84
C ALA A 183 12.18 9.16 0.06
N ALA A 184 11.32 9.30 1.05
CA ALA A 184 10.87 8.21 1.91
C ALA A 184 9.49 7.70 1.44
N VAL A 185 9.31 6.38 1.47
CA VAL A 185 8.02 5.71 1.23
C VAL A 185 7.52 5.15 2.54
N HIS A 186 6.30 5.49 2.90
CA HIS A 186 5.62 5.04 4.10
C HIS A 186 4.52 4.05 3.71
N ALA A 187 4.44 2.92 4.41
CA ALA A 187 3.42 1.91 4.17
C ALA A 187 3.01 1.19 5.47
N GLY A 188 1.71 1.05 5.72
CA GLY A 188 1.19 0.19 6.79
C GLY A 188 1.01 -1.23 6.28
N LEU A 189 1.81 -2.17 6.77
CA LEU A 189 1.85 -3.54 6.26
C LEU A 189 0.90 -4.51 6.97
N GLY A 190 0.26 -4.09 8.06
CA GLY A 190 -0.67 -4.95 8.78
C GLY A 190 -0.95 -4.46 10.18
N LYS A 191 -1.71 -5.22 10.93
CA LYS A 191 -1.97 -5.01 12.34
C LYS A 191 -1.04 -5.87 13.19
N MET A 192 -0.76 -5.43 14.43
CA MET A 192 0.08 -6.20 15.34
C MET A 192 -0.57 -7.51 15.77
N SER A 193 -1.88 -7.67 15.60
CA SER A 193 -2.62 -8.91 15.76
C SER A 193 -2.28 -9.99 14.70
N PHE A 194 -1.66 -9.62 13.57
CA PHE A 194 -1.23 -10.58 12.56
C PHE A 194 -0.11 -11.48 13.08
N SER A 195 -0.01 -12.69 12.52
CA SER A 195 1.10 -13.58 12.82
C SER A 195 2.42 -13.04 12.26
N ASP A 196 3.54 -13.43 12.89
CA ASP A 196 4.86 -13.00 12.45
C ASP A 196 5.18 -13.41 11.01
N THR A 197 4.65 -14.55 10.58
CA THR A 197 4.77 -15.05 9.20
C THR A 197 4.04 -14.16 8.21
N GLN A 198 2.81 -13.71 8.54
CA GLN A 198 2.02 -12.81 7.70
C GLN A 198 2.68 -11.44 7.55
N LEU A 199 3.18 -10.88 8.67
CA LEU A 199 3.91 -9.60 8.62
C LEU A 199 5.22 -9.71 7.82
N LEU A 200 5.92 -10.84 7.96
CA LEU A 200 7.14 -11.10 7.21
C LEU A 200 6.87 -11.20 5.70
N ASP A 201 5.81 -11.87 5.29
CA ASP A 201 5.45 -12.02 3.88
C ASP A 201 4.99 -10.70 3.28
N ASN A 202 4.21 -9.90 4.02
CA ASN A 202 3.86 -8.55 3.61
C ASN A 202 5.10 -7.65 3.47
N LEU A 203 6.06 -7.76 4.39
CA LEU A 203 7.32 -7.02 4.34
C LEU A 203 8.18 -7.42 3.14
N LYS A 204 8.27 -8.72 2.83
CA LYS A 204 8.98 -9.22 1.65
C LYS A 204 8.35 -8.67 0.36
N GLU A 205 7.03 -8.76 0.26
CA GLU A 205 6.30 -8.27 -0.91
C GLU A 205 6.49 -6.78 -1.11
N PHE A 206 6.45 -5.98 -0.04
CA PHE A 206 6.76 -4.55 -0.09
C PHE A 206 8.15 -4.27 -0.71
N VAL A 207 9.17 -5.00 -0.28
CA VAL A 207 10.54 -4.82 -0.80
C VAL A 207 10.65 -5.28 -2.25
N ILE A 208 9.98 -6.36 -2.63
CA ILE A 208 9.93 -6.87 -4.00
C ILE A 208 9.28 -5.84 -4.92
N GLN A 209 8.10 -5.33 -4.55
CA GLN A 209 7.36 -4.33 -5.33
C GLN A 209 8.16 -3.03 -5.47
N LEU A 210 8.83 -2.56 -4.41
CA LEU A 210 9.76 -1.42 -4.52
C LEU A 210 10.88 -1.69 -5.53
N SER A 211 11.40 -2.90 -5.56
CA SER A 211 12.49 -3.27 -6.48
C SER A 211 12.01 -3.33 -7.94
N VAL A 212 10.76 -3.71 -8.18
CA VAL A 212 10.13 -3.73 -9.51
C VAL A 212 9.93 -2.30 -10.05
N ILE A 213 9.51 -1.37 -9.17
CA ILE A 213 9.23 0.03 -9.55
C ILE A 213 10.52 0.87 -9.70
N LYS A 214 11.67 0.30 -9.40
CA LYS A 214 12.97 0.98 -9.44
C LYS A 214 13.22 1.65 -10.78
N PRO A 215 13.56 2.96 -10.81
CA PRO A 215 13.98 3.63 -12.02
C PRO A 215 15.33 3.07 -12.54
N PRO A 216 15.51 2.92 -13.85
CA PRO A 216 16.74 2.35 -14.43
C PRO A 216 17.97 3.23 -14.17
N THR A 217 17.79 4.50 -13.89
CA THR A 217 18.86 5.48 -13.63
C THR A 217 19.53 5.33 -12.27
N VAL A 218 18.94 4.59 -11.33
CA VAL A 218 19.41 4.49 -9.95
C VAL A 218 19.99 3.11 -9.66
N LYS A 219 21.30 3.03 -9.30
CA LYS A 219 21.96 1.76 -8.98
C LYS A 219 21.54 1.19 -7.62
N ASN A 220 21.75 1.95 -6.55
CA ASN A 220 21.37 1.58 -5.17
C ASN A 220 20.08 2.29 -4.80
N PHE A 221 18.93 1.64 -5.03
CA PHE A 221 17.61 2.27 -4.91
C PHE A 221 17.15 2.42 -3.45
N ILE A 222 17.25 1.35 -2.67
CA ILE A 222 16.87 1.35 -1.25
C ILE A 222 18.10 1.66 -0.41
N LYS A 223 18.05 2.75 0.36
CA LYS A 223 19.12 3.18 1.25
C LYS A 223 19.01 2.52 2.63
N SER A 224 17.83 2.55 3.21
CA SER A 224 17.53 1.94 4.52
C SER A 224 16.03 1.67 4.65
N VAL A 225 15.68 0.68 5.46
CA VAL A 225 14.30 0.35 5.79
C VAL A 225 14.15 0.39 7.30
N TYR A 226 13.12 1.07 7.78
CA TYR A 226 12.77 1.19 9.19
C TYR A 226 11.38 0.57 9.39
N VAL A 227 11.19 -0.03 10.55
CA VAL A 227 9.90 -0.58 10.97
C VAL A 227 9.50 0.01 12.33
N CYS A 228 8.23 0.28 12.50
CA CYS A 228 7.65 0.85 13.71
C CYS A 228 6.18 0.40 13.88
N SER A 229 5.62 0.69 15.02
CA SER A 229 4.20 0.57 15.34
C SER A 229 3.66 1.89 15.84
#